data_9de4184002e0ea6997408b5db936face
#
_entry.id   9de4184002e0ea6997408b5db936face
#
_cell.length_a   1.000
_cell.length_b   1.000
_cell.length_c   1.000
_cell.angle_alpha   90.00
_cell.angle_beta   90.00
_cell.angle_gamma   90.00
#
_symmetry.space_group_name_H-M   'P 1'
#
loop_
_entity.id
_entity.type
_entity.pdbx_description
1 polymer ?
#
loop_
_entity_poly.entity_id
_entity_poly.type
_entity_poly.pdbx_seq_one_letter_code
_entity_poly.pdbx_strand_id
1 'polypeptide(L)'
;MTIETTEKITLDNLTEKSVSVLTQQFAEINGQTVQIGENHRTAFVNSEYGRIELKEKLQEPYLSSVMAVWGENPTIEHTEQTEGE
;
A
#
# COMPACT_ATOMS: atom_id res chain seq x y z
N MET A 1 25.94 -17.09 -10.71
CA MET A 1 25.23 -15.81 -10.93
C MET A 1 24.15 -15.62 -9.86
N THR A 2 24.12 -14.45 -9.29
CA THR A 2 23.16 -14.15 -8.25
C THR A 2 22.17 -13.14 -8.79
N ILE A 3 20.88 -13.41 -8.59
CA ILE A 3 19.82 -12.49 -8.97
C ILE A 3 19.21 -11.95 -7.69
N GLU A 4 19.25 -10.65 -7.55
CA GLU A 4 18.67 -10.00 -6.37
C GLU A 4 17.35 -9.38 -6.77
N THR A 5 16.36 -9.56 -5.92
CA THR A 5 15.05 -8.98 -6.16
C THR A 5 14.76 -7.93 -5.10
N THR A 6 14.10 -6.87 -5.51
CA THR A 6 13.67 -5.81 -4.60
C THR A 6 12.22 -5.49 -4.86
N GLU A 7 11.56 -5.04 -3.81
CA GLU A 7 10.18 -4.63 -3.90
C GLU A 7 10.11 -3.13 -3.69
N LYS A 8 9.39 -2.45 -4.55
CA LYS A 8 9.20 -1.01 -4.43
C LYS A 8 7.76 -0.74 -4.08
N ILE A 9 7.56 0.01 -3.02
CA ILE A 9 6.23 0.38 -2.56
C ILE A 9 6.06 1.88 -2.81
N THR A 10 4.99 2.24 -3.48
CA THR A 10 4.67 3.64 -3.73
C THR A 10 3.31 3.94 -3.13
N LEU A 11 3.26 4.95 -2.30
CA LEU A 11 2.00 5.43 -1.75
C LEU A 11 1.47 6.51 -2.67
N ASP A 12 0.29 6.27 -3.20
CA ASP A 12 -0.28 7.10 -4.25
C ASP A 12 -1.60 7.65 -3.76
N ASN A 13 -1.88 8.91 -4.09
CA ASN A 13 -3.14 9.53 -3.71
C ASN A 13 -3.43 9.42 -2.21
N LEU A 14 -2.39 9.60 -1.41
CA LEU A 14 -2.54 9.51 0.04
C LEU A 14 -3.26 10.73 0.57
N THR A 15 -4.44 10.52 1.13
CA THR A 15 -5.22 11.57 1.74
C THR A 15 -5.69 11.10 3.10
N GLU A 16 -6.40 11.98 3.80
CA GLU A 16 -6.98 11.60 5.08
C GLU A 16 -7.99 10.47 4.96
N LYS A 17 -8.50 10.25 3.76
CA LYS A 17 -9.60 9.32 3.57
C LYS A 17 -9.17 8.00 2.94
N SER A 18 -8.08 7.98 2.22
CA SER A 18 -7.69 6.76 1.50
C SER A 18 -6.25 6.83 1.06
N VAL A 19 -5.76 5.70 0.60
CA VAL A 19 -4.44 5.60 0.01
C VAL A 19 -4.47 4.49 -1.04
N SER A 20 -3.69 4.66 -2.08
CA SER A 20 -3.47 3.61 -3.07
C SER A 20 -2.04 3.14 -2.92
N VAL A 21 -1.85 1.84 -2.80
CA VAL A 21 -0.52 1.27 -2.61
C VAL A 21 -0.14 0.53 -3.88
N LEU A 22 0.93 0.98 -4.51
CA LEU A 22 1.45 0.35 -5.72
C LEU A 22 2.66 -0.46 -5.34
N THR A 23 2.64 -1.74 -5.65
CA THR A 23 3.74 -2.65 -5.39
C THR A 23 4.35 -3.07 -6.70
N GLN A 24 5.65 -2.90 -6.82
CA GLN A 24 6.39 -3.27 -8.01
C GLN A 24 7.58 -4.10 -7.57
N GLN A 25 7.94 -5.08 -8.39
CA GLN A 25 9.08 -5.92 -8.09
C GLN A 25 10.12 -5.76 -9.20
N PHE A 26 11.36 -5.73 -8.79
CA PHE A 26 12.48 -5.54 -9.70
C PHE A 26 13.52 -6.60 -9.43
N ALA A 27 14.25 -6.95 -10.47
CA ALA A 27 15.38 -7.84 -10.36
C ALA A 27 16.59 -7.16 -10.94
N GLU A 28 17.74 -7.38 -10.31
CA GLU A 28 18.99 -6.88 -10.85
C GLU A 28 19.69 -8.02 -11.57
N ILE A 29 19.87 -7.86 -12.87
CA ILE A 29 20.48 -8.88 -13.72
C ILE A 29 21.61 -8.22 -14.47
N ASN A 30 22.83 -8.72 -14.26
CA ASN A 30 24.02 -8.22 -14.95
C ASN A 30 24.18 -6.72 -14.80
N GLY A 31 23.90 -6.20 -13.62
CA GLY A 31 24.06 -4.77 -13.36
C GLY A 31 22.90 -3.91 -13.83
N GLN A 32 21.86 -4.52 -14.39
CA GLN A 32 20.70 -3.77 -14.86
C GLN A 32 19.49 -4.11 -14.02
N THR A 33 18.73 -3.08 -13.68
CA THR A 33 17.51 -3.26 -12.92
C THR A 33 16.34 -3.33 -13.87
N VAL A 34 15.60 -4.42 -13.82
CA VAL A 34 14.43 -4.61 -14.68
C VAL A 34 13.24 -4.95 -13.81
N GLN A 35 12.08 -4.50 -14.23
CA GLN A 35 10.86 -4.82 -13.51
C GLN A 35 10.42 -6.22 -13.90
N ILE A 36 10.09 -7.02 -12.89
CA ILE A 36 9.58 -8.37 -13.12
C ILE A 36 8.14 -8.41 -12.63
N GLY A 37 7.30 -9.12 -13.38
CA GLY A 37 5.90 -9.20 -13.05
C GLY A 37 5.18 -7.92 -13.37
N GLU A 38 3.93 -7.87 -12.94
CA GLU A 38 3.07 -6.73 -13.22
C GLU A 38 2.93 -5.85 -12.01
N ASN A 39 2.58 -4.60 -12.25
CA ASN A 39 2.26 -3.70 -11.16
C ASN A 39 1.05 -4.23 -10.41
N HIS A 40 1.13 -4.11 -9.08
CA HIS A 40 0.02 -4.55 -8.24
C HIS A 40 -0.43 -3.37 -7.40
N ARG A 41 -1.67 -2.97 -7.60
CA ARG A 41 -2.19 -1.78 -6.94
C ARG A 41 -3.39 -2.17 -6.09
N THR A 42 -3.37 -1.72 -4.84
CA THR A 42 -4.44 -1.98 -3.89
C THR A 42 -4.82 -0.68 -3.20
N ALA A 43 -6.09 -0.41 -3.10
CA ALA A 43 -6.57 0.79 -2.44
C ALA A 43 -7.11 0.44 -1.06
N PHE A 44 -6.88 1.34 -0.11
CA PHE A 44 -7.37 1.20 1.26
C PHE A 44 -8.07 2.48 1.65
N VAL A 45 -9.14 2.35 2.41
CA VAL A 45 -9.86 3.52 2.91
C VAL A 45 -9.64 3.64 4.41
N ASN A 46 -9.72 4.87 4.90
CA ASN A 46 -9.47 5.14 6.31
C ASN A 46 -10.73 4.88 7.12
N SER A 47 -11.11 3.62 7.19
CA SER A 47 -12.18 3.14 8.05
C SER A 47 -11.56 2.17 9.04
N GLU A 48 -12.34 1.73 10.02
CA GLU A 48 -11.82 0.75 10.96
C GLU A 48 -11.31 -0.49 10.24
N TYR A 49 -12.11 -0.98 9.31
CA TYR A 49 -11.75 -2.19 8.59
C TYR A 49 -10.53 -1.94 7.70
N GLY A 50 -10.51 -0.79 7.02
CA GLY A 50 -9.40 -0.47 6.14
C GLY A 50 -8.09 -0.34 6.89
N ARG A 51 -8.15 0.21 8.11
CA ARG A 51 -6.95 0.31 8.93
C ARG A 51 -6.42 -1.06 9.34
N ILE A 52 -7.32 -1.97 9.65
CA ILE A 52 -6.90 -3.32 10.00
C ILE A 52 -6.26 -4.01 8.81
N GLU A 53 -6.87 -3.90 7.65
CA GLU A 53 -6.28 -4.47 6.44
C GLU A 53 -4.93 -3.88 6.14
N LEU A 54 -4.81 -2.57 6.29
CA LEU A 54 -3.56 -1.89 5.99
C LEU A 54 -2.45 -2.39 6.90
N LYS A 55 -2.76 -2.57 8.19
CA LYS A 55 -1.75 -3.05 9.13
C LYS A 55 -1.30 -4.45 8.80
N GLU A 56 -2.16 -5.25 8.23
CA GLU A 56 -1.81 -6.62 7.87
C GLU A 56 -0.98 -6.69 6.60
N LYS A 57 -1.19 -5.74 5.69
CA LYS A 57 -0.62 -5.87 4.35
C LYS A 57 0.50 -4.89 4.07
N LEU A 58 0.55 -3.78 4.77
CA LEU A 58 1.55 -2.74 4.50
C LEU A 58 2.60 -2.76 5.60
N GLN A 59 3.85 -2.84 5.19
CA GLN A 59 4.93 -2.91 6.15
C GLN A 59 5.48 -1.51 6.42
N GLU A 60 6.30 -1.43 7.46
CA GLU A 60 6.96 -0.19 7.79
C GLU A 60 8.10 0.07 6.82
N PRO A 61 8.44 1.30 6.56
CA PRO A 61 7.91 2.52 7.20
C PRO A 61 6.65 3.04 6.54
N TYR A 62 6.13 2.34 5.55
CA TYR A 62 4.99 2.82 4.78
C TYR A 62 3.74 2.90 5.64
N LEU A 63 3.55 1.94 6.52
CA LEU A 63 2.39 1.93 7.40
C LEU A 63 2.38 3.17 8.29
N SER A 64 3.51 3.49 8.90
CA SER A 64 3.59 4.68 9.75
C SER A 64 3.34 5.94 8.96
N SER A 65 3.78 5.98 7.71
CA SER A 65 3.55 7.15 6.86
C SER A 65 2.08 7.37 6.61
N VAL A 66 1.35 6.29 6.31
CA VAL A 66 -0.09 6.40 6.09
C VAL A 66 -0.79 6.82 7.36
N MET A 67 -0.41 6.22 8.48
CA MET A 67 -1.06 6.54 9.75
C MET A 67 -0.80 7.97 10.18
N ALA A 68 0.35 8.52 9.81
CA ALA A 68 0.64 9.92 10.11
C ALA A 68 -0.32 10.86 9.39
N VAL A 69 -0.73 10.51 8.17
CA VAL A 69 -1.69 11.32 7.43
C VAL A 69 -3.11 11.02 7.89
N TRP A 70 -3.42 9.75 8.12
CA TRP A 70 -4.76 9.34 8.51
C TRP A 70 -5.13 9.75 9.92
N GLY A 71 -4.14 9.88 10.82
CA GLY A 71 -4.39 10.24 12.19
C GLY A 71 -4.82 9.06 13.02
N GLU A 72 -5.37 9.36 14.19
CA GLU A 72 -5.69 8.32 15.16
C GLU A 72 -7.05 7.71 14.95
N ASN A 73 -7.93 8.42 14.26
CA ASN A 73 -9.32 7.98 14.11
C ASN A 73 -9.68 7.85 12.64
N PRO A 74 -10.54 6.90 12.31
CA PRO A 74 -11.01 6.78 10.94
C PRO A 74 -11.78 8.02 10.50
N THR A 75 -11.59 8.41 9.25
CA THR A 75 -12.34 9.52 8.68
C THR A 75 -13.56 9.04 7.91
N ILE A 76 -13.61 7.74 7.58
CA ILE A 76 -14.73 7.15 6.87
C ILE A 76 -15.49 6.29 7.86
N GLU A 77 -16.76 6.58 8.03
CA GLU A 77 -17.57 5.75 8.91
C GLU A 77 -17.84 4.42 8.26
N HIS A 78 -17.82 3.41 9.08
CA HIS A 78 -18.09 2.08 8.61
C HIS A 78 -19.58 1.92 8.38
N THR A 79 -19.98 1.98 7.17
CA THR A 79 -21.34 1.62 6.86
C THR A 79 -21.25 0.49 5.93
N GLU A 80 -21.66 -0.16 6.05
CA GLU A 80 -21.41 -0.96 5.18
C GLU A 80 -21.39 -1.10 3.87
N GLN A 81 -21.06 -0.45 3.85
CA GLN A 81 -20.91 -0.59 2.93
C GLN A 81 -20.70 -1.04 2.09
N THR A 82 -20.86 -0.87 2.35
CA THR A 82 -20.75 -1.29 1.76
C THR A 82 -20.52 -1.65 0.75
N GLU A 83 -20.56 -1.58 0.80
CA GLU A 83 -20.43 -1.97 0.03
C GLU A 83 -20.45 -2.15 -0.91
N GLY A 84 -20.70 -2.07 -0.95
CA GLY A 84 -20.86 -2.31 -1.64
C GLY A 84 -21.08 -2.23 -2.25
N GLU A 85 -21.32 -1.99 -1.91
CA GLU A 85 -21.55 -2.09 -2.26
C GLU A 85 -21.52 -2.07 -2.81
#